data_55bdade5b1b23f5a21a96b6ab5ecee67
#
_entry.id   55bdade5b1b23f5a21a96b6ab5ecee67
#
_cell.length_a   1.000
_cell.length_b   1.000
_cell.length_c   1.000
_cell.angle_alpha   90.00
_cell.angle_beta   90.00
_cell.angle_gamma   90.00
#
_symmetry.space_group_name_H-M   'P 1'
#
loop_
_entity.id
_entity.type
_entity.pdbx_description
1 polymer ?
#
loop_
_entity_poly.entity_id
_entity_poly.type
_entity_poly.pdbx_seq_one_letter_code
_entity_poly.pdbx_strand_id
1 'polypeptide(L)'
;GPAPVRIGPHVGPLLEQLRQEFPPAQPDQDDAGLAELADGLRALAHGDSPGTDLPVDLHGTAFQARVWDALRRIPAGQTRSYTEVAEAIGAPTAVRAVASACGANPVALVIPCHRVVRSDGSLGGYRWGLEVKRRLLETEGSASPADPSTPRAAGLANHVAQPAEQSA
;
A
#
# COMPACT_ATOMS: atom_id res chain seq x y z
N GLY A 1 -20.08 2.47 -1.31
CA GLY A 1 -18.85 1.72 -1.08
C GLY A 1 -17.71 2.66 -0.80
N PRO A 2 -16.60 2.20 -0.18
CA PRO A 2 -15.47 3.06 0.14
C PRO A 2 -14.89 3.67 -1.14
N ALA A 3 -14.67 4.98 -1.11
CA ALA A 3 -14.15 5.74 -2.24
C ALA A 3 -12.66 5.45 -2.45
N PRO A 4 -12.16 5.48 -3.69
CA PRO A 4 -10.73 5.35 -3.98
C PRO A 4 -9.95 6.52 -3.36
N VAL A 5 -8.78 6.23 -2.80
CA VAL A 5 -7.88 7.25 -2.24
C VAL A 5 -6.83 7.63 -3.28
N ARG A 6 -6.73 8.93 -3.54
CA ARG A 6 -5.76 9.51 -4.48
C ARG A 6 -4.85 10.50 -3.74
N ILE A 7 -3.61 10.60 -4.19
CA ILE A 7 -2.62 11.54 -3.65
C ILE A 7 -2.05 12.37 -4.81
N GLY A 8 -1.97 13.67 -4.60
CA GLY A 8 -1.35 14.57 -5.57
C GLY A 8 -1.29 16.00 -5.05
N PRO A 9 -0.54 16.88 -5.72
CA PRO A 9 -0.34 18.26 -5.28
C PRO A 9 -1.58 19.16 -5.48
N HIS A 10 -2.51 18.75 -6.35
CA HIS A 10 -3.70 19.55 -6.71
C HIS A 10 -4.94 18.69 -6.84
N VAL A 11 -6.07 19.18 -6.34
CA VAL A 11 -7.36 18.49 -6.35
C VAL A 11 -7.93 18.31 -7.76
N GLY A 12 -7.81 19.30 -8.62
CA GLY A 12 -8.39 19.29 -9.97
C GLY A 12 -8.00 18.06 -10.80
N PRO A 13 -6.69 17.79 -11.01
CA PRO A 13 -6.26 16.60 -11.73
C PRO A 13 -6.70 15.28 -11.08
N LEU A 14 -6.79 15.24 -9.75
CA LEU A 14 -7.26 14.04 -9.05
C LEU A 14 -8.74 13.78 -9.27
N LEU A 15 -9.57 14.83 -9.27
CA LEU A 15 -11.01 14.73 -9.59
C LEU A 15 -11.24 14.29 -11.03
N GLU A 16 -10.43 14.80 -11.97
CA GLU A 16 -10.54 14.39 -13.36
C GLU A 16 -10.20 12.89 -13.54
N GLN A 17 -9.16 12.41 -12.88
CA GLN A 17 -8.85 10.96 -12.86
C GLN A 17 -9.99 10.13 -12.28
N LEU A 18 -10.64 10.60 -11.20
CA LEU A 18 -11.79 9.91 -10.62
C LEU A 18 -12.97 9.85 -11.59
N ARG A 19 -13.27 10.94 -12.30
CA ARG A 19 -14.35 10.96 -13.31
C ARG A 19 -14.09 10.03 -14.47
N GLN A 20 -12.83 9.94 -14.93
CA GLN A 20 -12.45 9.01 -15.99
C GLN A 20 -12.53 7.54 -15.56
N GLU A 21 -12.15 7.24 -14.33
CA GLU A 21 -12.19 5.88 -13.80
C GLU A 21 -13.61 5.43 -13.41
N PHE A 22 -14.44 6.37 -12.97
CA PHE A 22 -15.82 6.13 -12.54
C PHE A 22 -16.79 7.07 -13.26
N PRO A 23 -17.02 6.92 -14.57
CA PRO A 23 -17.83 7.84 -15.35
C PRO A 23 -19.26 8.09 -14.83
N PRO A 24 -19.95 7.09 -14.20
CA PRO A 24 -21.29 7.30 -13.63
C PRO A 24 -21.27 8.05 -12.30
N ALA A 25 -20.10 8.18 -11.65
CA ALA A 25 -19.99 8.82 -10.35
C ALA A 25 -19.97 10.35 -10.49
N GLN A 26 -20.74 11.01 -9.66
CA GLN A 26 -20.65 12.46 -9.45
C GLN A 26 -19.95 12.69 -8.12
N PRO A 27 -18.65 13.05 -8.13
CA PRO A 27 -17.94 13.37 -6.91
C PRO A 27 -18.56 14.61 -6.25
N ASP A 28 -18.91 14.48 -4.97
CA ASP A 28 -19.36 15.58 -4.13
C ASP A 28 -18.36 15.84 -3.02
N GLN A 29 -18.27 17.07 -2.55
CA GLN A 29 -17.38 17.43 -1.45
C GLN A 29 -18.15 17.29 -0.13
N ASP A 30 -17.68 16.38 0.71
CA ASP A 30 -18.26 16.14 2.05
C ASP A 30 -17.15 16.16 3.11
N ASP A 31 -16.78 17.38 3.52
CA ASP A 31 -15.71 17.56 4.51
C ASP A 31 -16.13 17.07 5.90
N ALA A 32 -17.42 17.13 6.23
CA ALA A 32 -17.93 16.74 7.55
C ALA A 32 -18.09 15.20 7.65
N GLY A 33 -18.70 14.57 6.64
CA GLY A 33 -18.92 13.13 6.62
C GLY A 33 -17.65 12.30 6.42
N LEU A 34 -16.60 12.92 5.89
CA LEU A 34 -15.31 12.27 5.65
C LEU A 34 -14.22 12.67 6.65
N ALA A 35 -14.52 13.46 7.68
CA ALA A 35 -13.53 14.01 8.61
C ALA A 35 -12.68 12.91 9.28
N GLU A 36 -13.30 11.90 9.86
CA GLU A 36 -12.60 10.78 10.50
C GLU A 36 -11.69 10.01 9.52
N LEU A 37 -12.19 9.76 8.30
CA LEU A 37 -11.41 9.12 7.26
C LEU A 37 -10.22 9.98 6.85
N ALA A 38 -10.43 11.28 6.70
CA ALA A 38 -9.38 12.23 6.35
C ALA A 38 -8.30 12.30 7.45
N ASP A 39 -8.69 12.29 8.72
CA ASP A 39 -7.76 12.28 9.84
C ASP A 39 -6.97 10.97 9.92
N GLY A 40 -7.61 9.82 9.71
CA GLY A 40 -6.94 8.54 9.62
C GLY A 40 -5.92 8.49 8.46
N LEU A 41 -6.26 9.04 7.29
CA LEU A 41 -5.34 9.13 6.15
C LEU A 41 -4.19 10.11 6.40
N ARG A 42 -4.43 11.22 7.10
CA ARG A 42 -3.36 12.15 7.50
C ARG A 42 -2.40 11.48 8.48
N ALA A 43 -2.90 10.76 9.47
CA ALA A 43 -2.08 10.01 10.40
C ALA A 43 -1.19 8.99 9.66
N LEU A 44 -1.76 8.20 8.73
CA LEU A 44 -0.98 7.29 7.88
C LEU A 44 0.08 8.01 7.04
N ALA A 45 -0.22 9.21 6.52
CA ALA A 45 0.73 10.00 5.74
C ALA A 45 1.88 10.55 6.59
N HIS A 46 1.68 10.70 7.89
CA HIS A 46 2.70 11.15 8.86
C HIS A 46 3.46 9.97 9.50
N GLY A 47 3.24 8.75 9.04
CA GLY A 47 3.91 7.56 9.57
C GLY A 47 3.34 7.08 10.90
N ASP A 48 2.30 7.73 11.40
CA ASP A 48 1.56 7.23 12.53
C ASP A 48 0.86 5.93 12.11
N SER A 49 0.92 4.92 12.95
CA SER A 49 0.17 3.68 12.75
C SER A 49 -1.09 3.76 13.62
N PRO A 50 -2.13 4.48 13.20
CA PRO A 50 -3.39 4.31 13.87
C PRO A 50 -3.80 2.87 13.59
N GLY A 51 -4.16 2.11 14.61
CA GLY A 51 -4.77 0.79 14.46
C GLY A 51 -6.12 0.87 13.73
N THR A 52 -6.23 1.74 12.76
CA THR A 52 -7.40 1.97 11.94
C THR A 52 -7.40 0.94 10.83
N ASP A 53 -8.12 -0.13 11.07
CA ASP A 53 -8.71 -0.95 10.01
C ASP A 53 -9.69 -0.06 9.23
N LEU A 54 -9.15 0.85 8.42
CA LEU A 54 -10.00 1.62 7.51
C LEU A 54 -10.71 0.61 6.60
N PRO A 55 -12.05 0.55 6.63
CA PRO A 55 -12.80 -0.38 5.81
C PRO A 55 -12.56 -0.06 4.34
N VAL A 56 -11.91 -0.98 3.64
CA VAL A 56 -11.67 -0.86 2.20
C VAL A 56 -12.39 -1.98 1.48
N ASP A 57 -13.21 -1.60 0.51
CA ASP A 57 -13.81 -2.52 -0.44
C ASP A 57 -12.92 -2.55 -1.69
N LEU A 58 -12.13 -3.61 -1.81
CA LEU A 58 -11.11 -3.72 -2.84
C LEU A 58 -11.62 -4.62 -3.96
N HIS A 59 -11.90 -4.01 -5.09
CA HIS A 59 -12.17 -4.75 -6.32
C HIS A 59 -10.86 -5.04 -7.05
N GLY A 60 -10.57 -6.31 -7.26
CA GLY A 60 -9.37 -6.76 -7.95
C GLY A 60 -9.38 -8.27 -8.18
N THR A 61 -8.36 -8.75 -8.90
CA THR A 61 -8.18 -10.20 -9.08
C THR A 61 -7.78 -10.86 -7.77
N ALA A 62 -8.00 -12.15 -7.64
CA ALA A 62 -7.54 -12.92 -6.47
C ALA A 62 -6.02 -12.77 -6.22
N PHE A 63 -5.22 -12.62 -7.28
CA PHE A 63 -3.79 -12.36 -7.16
C PHE A 63 -3.51 -10.97 -6.57
N GLN A 64 -4.18 -9.92 -7.08
CA GLN A 64 -4.05 -8.57 -6.55
C GLN A 64 -4.45 -8.50 -5.07
N ALA A 65 -5.57 -9.14 -4.70
CA ALA A 65 -6.00 -9.20 -3.30
C ALA A 65 -4.93 -9.82 -2.38
N ARG A 66 -4.31 -10.94 -2.79
CA ARG A 66 -3.20 -11.56 -2.05
C ARG A 66 -2.00 -10.64 -1.90
N VAL A 67 -1.63 -9.92 -2.97
CA VAL A 67 -0.54 -8.94 -2.92
C VAL A 67 -0.90 -7.83 -1.94
N TRP A 68 -2.05 -7.19 -2.10
CA TRP A 68 -2.47 -6.05 -1.25
C TRP A 68 -2.57 -6.43 0.22
N ASP A 69 -3.04 -7.63 0.53
CA ASP A 69 -3.07 -8.16 1.89
C ASP A 69 -1.66 -8.33 2.47
N ALA A 70 -0.71 -8.83 1.67
CA ALA A 70 0.69 -8.90 2.08
C ALA A 70 1.30 -7.51 2.32
N LEU A 71 0.96 -6.51 1.47
CA LEU A 71 1.44 -5.14 1.65
C LEU A 71 0.96 -4.51 2.96
N ARG A 72 -0.29 -4.73 3.36
CA ARG A 72 -0.87 -4.21 4.61
C ARG A 72 -0.12 -4.69 5.86
N ARG A 73 0.59 -5.80 5.76
CA ARG A 73 1.40 -6.37 6.86
C ARG A 73 2.79 -5.75 6.98
N ILE A 74 3.21 -4.90 6.03
CA ILE A 74 4.50 -4.20 6.11
C ILE A 74 4.33 -3.00 7.05
N PRO A 75 5.02 -2.99 8.22
CA PRO A 75 4.90 -1.88 9.17
C PRO A 75 5.45 -0.58 8.60
N ALA A 76 5.01 0.56 9.15
CA ALA A 76 5.63 1.85 8.89
C ALA A 76 7.12 1.81 9.27
N GLY A 77 7.96 2.50 8.50
CA GLY A 77 9.40 2.50 8.70
C GLY A 77 10.13 1.28 8.14
N GLN A 78 9.41 0.30 7.59
CA GLN A 78 10.00 -0.88 6.96
C GLN A 78 9.72 -0.93 5.47
N THR A 79 10.66 -1.48 4.71
CA THR A 79 10.48 -1.75 3.29
C THR A 79 10.62 -3.23 2.98
N ARG A 80 10.04 -3.67 1.87
CA ARG A 80 10.24 -5.00 1.28
C ARG A 80 10.52 -4.85 -0.20
N SER A 81 11.34 -5.75 -0.74
CA SER A 81 11.51 -5.83 -2.18
C SER A 81 10.31 -6.52 -2.85
N TYR A 82 10.10 -6.24 -4.13
CA TYR A 82 9.09 -6.97 -4.93
C TYR A 82 9.30 -8.48 -4.88
N THR A 83 10.55 -8.94 -4.78
CA THR A 83 10.91 -10.36 -4.65
C THR A 83 10.44 -10.92 -3.32
N GLU A 84 10.74 -10.24 -2.19
CA GLU A 84 10.29 -10.67 -0.86
C GLU A 84 8.76 -10.73 -0.76
N VAL A 85 8.06 -9.78 -1.38
CA VAL A 85 6.58 -9.83 -1.45
C VAL A 85 6.11 -11.04 -2.26
N ALA A 86 6.75 -11.33 -3.41
CA ALA A 86 6.40 -12.48 -4.24
C ALA A 86 6.62 -13.80 -3.48
N GLU A 87 7.70 -13.92 -2.74
CA GLU A 87 8.00 -15.06 -1.87
C GLU A 87 6.96 -15.20 -0.76
N ALA A 88 6.63 -14.09 -0.08
CA ALA A 88 5.66 -14.08 1.03
C ALA A 88 4.26 -14.52 0.62
N ILE A 89 3.86 -14.28 -0.64
CA ILE A 89 2.58 -14.77 -1.16
C ILE A 89 2.66 -16.16 -1.80
N GLY A 90 3.81 -16.86 -1.69
CA GLY A 90 4.00 -18.19 -2.28
C GLY A 90 4.06 -18.21 -3.81
N ALA A 91 4.51 -17.12 -4.44
CA ALA A 91 4.63 -16.99 -5.90
C ALA A 91 5.98 -16.34 -6.28
N PRO A 92 7.14 -16.97 -5.94
CA PRO A 92 8.46 -16.33 -6.04
C PRO A 92 8.85 -15.91 -7.46
N THR A 93 8.28 -16.53 -8.48
CA THR A 93 8.52 -16.17 -9.88
C THR A 93 7.64 -15.02 -10.39
N ALA A 94 6.65 -14.58 -9.60
CA ALA A 94 5.64 -13.61 -10.02
C ALA A 94 6.02 -12.14 -9.72
N VAL A 95 7.32 -11.80 -9.63
CA VAL A 95 7.81 -10.47 -9.24
C VAL A 95 7.23 -9.34 -10.09
N ARG A 96 7.12 -9.54 -11.42
CA ARG A 96 6.50 -8.55 -12.33
C ARG A 96 5.01 -8.37 -12.06
N ALA A 97 4.29 -9.46 -11.77
CA ALA A 97 2.87 -9.41 -11.45
C ALA A 97 2.63 -8.71 -10.11
N VAL A 98 3.53 -8.89 -9.12
CA VAL A 98 3.52 -8.12 -7.85
C VAL A 98 3.70 -6.63 -8.13
N ALA A 99 4.67 -6.25 -8.96
CA ALA A 99 4.87 -4.85 -9.34
C ALA A 99 3.63 -4.25 -10.03
N SER A 100 2.99 -5.01 -10.92
CA SER A 100 1.73 -4.60 -11.57
C SER A 100 0.59 -4.45 -10.56
N ALA A 101 0.46 -5.35 -9.60
CA ALA A 101 -0.54 -5.26 -8.53
C ALA A 101 -0.31 -4.04 -7.62
N CYS A 102 0.96 -3.70 -7.32
CA CYS A 102 1.30 -2.45 -6.63
C CYS A 102 0.86 -1.21 -7.42
N GLY A 103 1.08 -1.21 -8.74
CA GLY A 103 0.66 -0.12 -9.63
C GLY A 103 -0.86 -0.02 -9.79
N ALA A 104 -1.59 -1.11 -9.65
CA ALA A 104 -3.04 -1.18 -9.71
C ALA A 104 -3.75 -0.82 -8.38
N ASN A 105 -2.99 -0.55 -7.30
CA ASN A 105 -3.56 -0.20 -6.00
C ASN A 105 -4.50 1.01 -6.11
N PRO A 106 -5.79 0.88 -5.75
CA PRO A 106 -6.75 1.97 -5.86
C PRO A 106 -6.74 2.90 -4.63
N VAL A 107 -6.17 2.46 -3.50
CA VAL A 107 -6.24 3.17 -2.20
C VAL A 107 -4.83 3.42 -1.64
N ALA A 108 -4.27 4.56 -2.03
CA ALA A 108 -2.97 5.00 -1.53
C ALA A 108 -2.97 5.09 0.01
N LEU A 109 -1.83 4.89 0.63
CA LEU A 109 -1.58 4.88 2.07
C LEU A 109 -2.19 3.69 2.80
N VAL A 110 -3.49 3.42 2.64
CA VAL A 110 -4.17 2.29 3.28
C VAL A 110 -3.58 0.96 2.85
N ILE A 111 -3.27 0.82 1.54
CA ILE A 111 -2.39 -0.24 1.04
C ILE A 111 -1.02 0.39 0.78
N PRO A 112 -0.02 0.13 1.62
CA PRO A 112 1.24 0.86 1.61
C PRO A 112 2.19 0.37 0.51
N CYS A 113 1.78 0.46 -0.76
CA CYS A 113 2.63 0.07 -1.87
C CYS A 113 3.90 0.94 -2.04
N HIS A 114 3.96 2.10 -1.36
CA HIS A 114 5.18 2.89 -1.26
C HIS A 114 6.29 2.17 -0.48
N ARG A 115 5.97 1.23 0.42
CA ARG A 115 6.93 0.42 1.19
C ARG A 115 7.57 -0.70 0.37
N VAL A 116 7.17 -0.88 -0.91
CA VAL A 116 7.77 -1.89 -1.79
C VAL A 116 8.81 -1.23 -2.71
N VAL A 117 10.04 -1.73 -2.65
CA VAL A 117 11.21 -1.20 -3.37
C VAL A 117 11.83 -2.29 -4.25
N ARG A 118 12.83 -1.95 -5.06
CA ARG A 118 13.59 -2.96 -5.78
C ARG A 118 14.58 -3.68 -4.87
N SER A 119 15.06 -4.85 -5.30
CA SER A 119 16.04 -5.63 -4.52
C SER A 119 17.39 -4.93 -4.36
N ASP A 120 17.73 -4.00 -5.24
CA ASP A 120 18.92 -3.14 -5.14
C ASP A 120 18.71 -1.94 -4.21
N GLY A 121 17.54 -1.81 -3.58
CA GLY A 121 17.16 -0.70 -2.72
C GLY A 121 16.63 0.53 -3.44
N SER A 122 16.63 0.58 -4.76
CA SER A 122 16.03 1.71 -5.50
C SER A 122 14.50 1.71 -5.38
N LEU A 123 13.88 2.90 -5.49
CA LEU A 123 12.46 3.09 -5.20
C LEU A 123 11.53 2.24 -6.07
N GLY A 124 11.93 1.90 -7.31
CA GLY A 124 10.99 1.31 -8.26
C GLY A 124 9.88 2.28 -8.65
N GLY A 125 8.82 1.76 -9.30
CA GLY A 125 7.68 2.58 -9.71
C GLY A 125 6.76 2.98 -8.54
N TYR A 126 6.01 4.07 -8.75
CA TYR A 126 4.89 4.46 -7.88
C TYR A 126 3.84 5.20 -8.69
N ARG A 127 2.56 4.82 -8.56
CA ARG A 127 1.47 5.38 -9.38
C ARG A 127 1.33 6.90 -9.22
N TRP A 128 1.60 7.40 -8.02
CA TRP A 128 1.43 8.83 -7.68
C TRP A 128 2.75 9.62 -7.74
N GLY A 129 3.79 9.05 -8.34
CA GLY A 129 5.09 9.69 -8.54
C GLY A 129 6.15 9.32 -7.50
N LEU A 130 7.39 9.25 -7.95
CA LEU A 130 8.52 8.81 -7.12
C LEU A 130 8.84 9.81 -6.00
N GLU A 131 8.59 11.09 -6.21
CA GLU A 131 8.81 12.10 -5.19
C GLU A 131 7.86 11.90 -4.00
N VAL A 132 6.58 11.59 -4.27
CA VAL A 132 5.61 11.26 -3.22
C VAL A 132 6.05 10.00 -2.46
N LYS A 133 6.50 8.98 -3.19
CA LYS A 133 7.01 7.74 -2.57
C LYS A 133 8.18 8.01 -1.64
N ARG A 134 9.16 8.82 -2.09
CA ARG A 134 10.33 9.18 -1.27
C ARG A 134 9.91 9.89 0.01
N ARG A 135 9.05 10.91 -0.10
CA ARG A 135 8.56 11.65 1.08
C ARG A 135 7.82 10.77 2.09
N LEU A 136 6.98 9.85 1.62
CA LEU A 136 6.29 8.91 2.50
C LEU A 136 7.28 8.04 3.26
N LEU A 137 8.28 7.46 2.59
CA LEU A 137 9.30 6.65 3.22
C LEU A 137 10.14 7.45 4.23
N GLU A 138 10.53 8.67 3.89
CA GLU A 138 11.26 9.58 4.78
C GLU A 138 10.44 9.93 6.03
N THR A 139 9.16 10.24 5.86
CA THR A 139 8.25 10.56 6.96
C THR A 139 8.04 9.38 7.91
N GLU A 140 7.98 8.17 7.38
CA GLU A 140 7.89 6.93 8.16
C GLU A 140 9.21 6.56 8.86
N GLY A 141 10.29 7.33 8.67
CA GLY A 141 11.61 7.00 9.20
C GLY A 141 12.25 5.79 8.54
N SER A 142 11.73 5.38 7.39
CA SER A 142 12.43 4.40 6.55
C SER A 142 13.73 5.04 6.11
N ALA A 143 14.87 4.41 6.39
CA ALA A 143 16.11 4.88 5.84
C ALA A 143 16.00 4.97 4.32
N SER A 144 16.57 6.02 3.76
CA SER A 144 16.62 6.21 2.32
C SER A 144 17.03 4.90 1.65
N PRO A 145 16.34 4.44 0.59
CA PRO A 145 16.65 3.17 -0.07
C PRO A 145 18.08 3.00 -0.54
N ALA A 146 18.88 4.06 -0.46
CA ALA A 146 20.30 4.08 -0.82
C ALA A 146 21.25 3.95 0.39
N ASP A 147 20.75 3.82 1.63
CA ASP A 147 21.61 3.68 2.81
C ASP A 147 21.84 2.19 3.14
N PRO A 148 23.07 1.65 2.91
CA PRO A 148 23.39 0.25 3.19
C PRO A 148 23.49 -0.08 4.68
N SER A 149 23.36 0.91 5.57
CA SER A 149 23.49 0.73 7.03
C SER A 149 22.20 0.37 7.75
N THR A 150 21.06 0.35 7.06
CA THR A 150 19.78 0.02 7.68
C THR A 150 19.57 -1.48 7.76
N PRO A 151 19.36 -2.04 8.95
CA PRO A 151 19.12 -3.47 9.09
C PRO A 151 17.80 -3.85 8.40
N ARG A 152 17.88 -4.67 7.35
CA ARG A 152 16.71 -5.35 6.79
C ARG A 152 16.08 -6.18 7.89
N ALA A 153 14.85 -5.89 8.24
CA ALA A 153 14.12 -6.72 9.19
C ALA A 153 14.04 -8.15 8.64
N ALA A 154 14.63 -9.08 9.38
CA ALA A 154 14.66 -10.49 9.03
C ALA A 154 13.23 -11.03 8.94
N GLY A 155 12.96 -11.70 7.82
CA GLY A 155 11.91 -12.68 7.58
C GLY A 155 10.53 -12.43 8.20
N LEU A 156 9.53 -12.29 7.35
CA LEU A 156 8.16 -12.66 7.70
C LEU A 156 8.16 -14.14 8.05
N ALA A 157 8.24 -14.48 9.36
CA ALA A 157 8.08 -15.85 9.82
C ALA A 157 6.71 -16.35 9.34
N ASN A 158 6.73 -17.44 8.58
CA ASN A 158 5.56 -18.19 8.14
C ASN A 158 4.73 -18.58 9.36
N HIS A 159 3.72 -17.79 9.72
CA HIS A 159 2.65 -18.23 10.58
C HIS A 159 1.47 -18.66 9.71
N VAL A 160 1.66 -19.78 9.01
CA VAL A 160 0.55 -20.58 8.51
C VAL A 160 -0.10 -21.18 9.73
N ALA A 161 -1.25 -20.64 10.13
CA ALA A 161 -2.11 -21.29 11.10
C ALA A 161 -2.52 -22.65 10.52
N GLN A 162 -2.02 -23.73 11.12
CA GLN A 162 -2.52 -25.07 10.86
C GLN A 162 -3.96 -25.15 11.37
N PRO A 163 -4.90 -25.73 10.61
CA PRO A 163 -6.22 -26.04 11.14
C PRO A 163 -6.06 -27.11 12.24
N ALA A 164 -6.64 -26.85 13.40
CA ALA A 164 -6.71 -27.81 14.48
C ALA A 164 -7.51 -29.05 14.00
N GLU A 165 -6.83 -30.18 13.86
CA GLU A 165 -7.51 -31.47 13.77
C GLU A 165 -8.18 -31.74 15.10
N GLN A 166 -9.50 -31.70 15.08
CA GLN A 166 -10.30 -32.25 16.16
C GLN A 166 -10.31 -33.78 16.00
N SER A 167 -9.59 -34.48 16.85
CA SER A 167 -9.77 -35.92 17.06
C SER A 167 -10.94 -36.16 17.99
N ALA A 168 -11.81 -37.06 17.56
CA ALA A 168 -12.94 -37.59 18.25
C ALA A 168 -12.57 -38.32 19.56
#